data_baf24ec882a3abc18f38d3044cb18689
#
_entry.id   baf24ec882a3abc18f38d3044cb18689
#
_cell.length_a   1.000
_cell.length_b   1.000
_cell.length_c   1.000
_cell.angle_alpha   90.00
_cell.angle_beta   90.00
_cell.angle_gamma   90.00
#
_symmetry.space_group_name_H-M   'P 1'
#
loop_
_entity.id
_entity.type
_entity.pdbx_description
1 polymer ?
#
loop_
_entity_poly.entity_id
_entity_poly.type
_entity_poly.pdbx_seq_one_letter_code
_entity_poly.pdbx_strand_id
1 'polypeptide(L)'
;MRNRPKPARLTFAAIVLAGLVTAGCDDLSRFKQERYECNFNQHGLVEIDIRDMEAGTEVDVSFTDGVRKMLLTESTDNNFTLTNEQLILRVDRRSGTVRLTRGSRYLNISCSKSEFRM
;
A
#
# COMPACT_ATOMS: atom_id res chain seq x y z
N MET A 1 -9.89 35.60 -54.69
CA MET A 1 -9.77 35.48 -54.34
C MET A 1 -9.64 34.82 -53.46
N ARG A 2 -9.60 34.63 -53.16
CA ARG A 2 -9.47 34.22 -52.61
C ARG A 2 -9.30 33.47 -51.92
N ASN A 3 -9.14 33.06 -51.23
CA ASN A 3 -8.93 32.46 -50.64
C ASN A 3 -8.82 31.74 -49.95
N ARG A 4 -9.03 31.35 -49.30
CA ARG A 4 -8.97 30.97 -48.75
C ARG A 4 -8.60 30.02 -48.08
N PRO A 5 -8.35 29.46 -47.59
CA PRO A 5 -7.89 28.48 -47.15
C PRO A 5 -8.09 28.32 -45.82
N LYS A 6 -8.11 28.12 -45.16
CA LYS A 6 -8.33 28.09 -44.08
C LYS A 6 -8.66 27.00 -43.34
N PRO A 7 -8.94 26.29 -43.59
CA PRO A 7 -9.47 25.30 -42.89
C PRO A 7 -8.60 24.38 -42.17
N ALA A 8 -7.79 23.92 -42.37
CA ALA A 8 -7.01 22.89 -41.82
C ALA A 8 -6.73 22.92 -40.35
N ARG A 9 -6.86 24.04 -39.75
CA ARG A 9 -6.42 24.11 -38.46
C ARG A 9 -7.23 23.39 -37.49
N LEU A 10 -8.31 22.94 -37.77
CA LEU A 10 -9.22 22.36 -36.86
C LEU A 10 -8.87 21.03 -36.34
N THR A 11 -8.13 20.30 -37.09
CA THR A 11 -7.85 18.92 -36.74
C THR A 11 -6.97 18.75 -35.54
N PHE A 12 -6.26 19.76 -35.14
CA PHE A 12 -5.37 19.60 -34.03
C PHE A 12 -6.03 19.34 -32.74
N ALA A 13 -7.17 19.89 -32.51
CA ALA A 13 -7.83 19.75 -31.24
C ALA A 13 -8.17 18.31 -30.91
N ALA A 14 -8.49 17.54 -31.90
CA ALA A 14 -8.90 16.19 -31.67
C ALA A 14 -7.76 15.33 -31.14
N ILE A 15 -6.58 15.60 -31.53
CA ILE A 15 -5.45 14.80 -31.11
C ILE A 15 -5.13 14.93 -29.64
N VAL A 16 -5.29 16.10 -29.12
CA VAL A 16 -5.00 16.38 -27.75
C VAL A 16 -5.89 15.59 -26.79
N LEU A 17 -7.14 15.40 -27.17
CA LEU A 17 -8.07 14.72 -26.31
C LEU A 17 -7.73 13.26 -26.10
N ALA A 18 -7.17 12.63 -27.09
CA ALA A 18 -6.83 11.22 -26.97
C ALA A 18 -5.77 10.97 -25.91
N GLY A 19 -4.85 11.88 -25.74
CA GLY A 19 -3.81 11.72 -24.75
C GLY A 19 -4.32 11.77 -23.32
N LEU A 20 -5.36 12.53 -23.08
CA LEU A 20 -5.88 12.65 -21.73
C LEU A 20 -6.57 11.39 -21.24
N VAL A 21 -7.18 10.65 -22.13
CA VAL A 21 -7.91 9.45 -21.75
C VAL A 21 -6.98 8.38 -21.24
N THR A 22 -5.82 8.22 -21.83
CA THR A 22 -4.90 7.18 -21.42
C THR A 22 -4.32 7.41 -20.04
N ALA A 23 -4.14 8.64 -19.63
CA ALA A 23 -3.58 8.93 -18.33
C ALA A 23 -4.50 8.48 -17.19
N GLY A 24 -5.80 8.53 -17.38
CA GLY A 24 -6.74 8.15 -16.33
C GLY A 24 -6.77 6.66 -16.05
N CYS A 25 -6.40 5.83 -16.98
CA CYS A 25 -6.47 4.40 -16.78
C CYS A 25 -5.40 3.86 -15.85
N ASP A 26 -4.27 4.52 -15.76
CA ASP A 26 -3.18 4.05 -14.92
C ASP A 26 -3.50 4.14 -13.44
N ASP A 27 -4.29 5.09 -13.02
CA ASP A 27 -4.59 5.29 -11.62
C ASP A 27 -5.42 4.16 -11.04
N LEU A 28 -6.23 3.51 -11.84
CA LEU A 28 -7.14 2.49 -11.35
C LEU A 28 -6.43 1.19 -10.96
N SER A 29 -5.24 0.96 -11.43
CA SER A 29 -4.54 -0.28 -11.17
C SER A 29 -3.72 -0.26 -9.87
N ARG A 30 -3.76 0.83 -9.12
CA ARG A 30 -2.93 0.98 -7.94
C ARG A 30 -3.56 0.53 -6.64
N PHE A 31 -4.83 0.28 -6.62
CA PHE A 31 -5.49 -0.08 -5.39
C PHE A 31 -5.20 -1.53 -5.04
N LYS A 32 -4.41 -1.70 -4.01
CA LYS A 32 -4.09 -3.01 -3.46
C LYS A 32 -4.28 -2.96 -1.96
N GLN A 33 -4.77 -4.05 -1.43
CA GLN A 33 -4.87 -4.23 0.00
C GLN A 33 -4.16 -5.51 0.36
N GLU A 34 -3.30 -5.48 1.36
CA GLU A 34 -2.63 -6.66 1.87
C GLU A 34 -3.09 -6.88 3.30
N ARG A 35 -3.44 -8.10 3.61
CA ARG A 35 -3.85 -8.48 4.95
C ARG A 35 -2.99 -9.64 5.41
N TYR A 36 -2.50 -9.52 6.62
CA TYR A 36 -1.67 -10.53 7.24
C TYR A 36 -2.38 -11.02 8.49
N GLU A 37 -2.83 -12.27 8.47
CA GLU A 37 -3.49 -12.89 9.61
C GLU A 37 -2.49 -13.77 10.32
N CYS A 38 -2.23 -13.48 11.58
CA CYS A 38 -1.13 -14.04 12.31
C CYS A 38 -1.54 -15.20 13.20
N ASN A 39 -0.67 -16.20 13.31
CA ASN A 39 -0.89 -17.30 14.21
C ASN A 39 -0.83 -16.81 15.65
N PHE A 40 -1.44 -17.57 16.55
CA PHE A 40 -1.42 -17.25 17.96
C PHE A 40 0.02 -17.00 18.43
N ASN A 41 0.21 -15.95 19.20
CA ASN A 41 1.51 -15.57 19.72
C ASN A 41 1.33 -14.85 21.06
N GLN A 42 2.40 -14.84 21.84
CA GLN A 42 2.33 -14.30 23.19
C GLN A 42 2.19 -12.76 23.23
N HIS A 43 2.43 -12.08 22.14
CA HIS A 43 2.24 -10.62 22.09
C HIS A 43 0.84 -10.24 21.65
N GLY A 44 0.02 -11.22 21.25
CA GLY A 44 -1.37 -10.97 20.89
C GLY A 44 -1.56 -10.30 19.55
N LEU A 45 -0.57 -10.35 18.67
CA LEU A 45 -0.74 -9.81 17.32
C LEU A 45 -1.70 -10.70 16.53
N VAL A 46 -2.76 -10.12 16.01
CA VAL A 46 -3.82 -10.85 15.30
C VAL A 46 -3.76 -10.59 13.81
N GLU A 47 -3.76 -9.33 13.41
CA GLU A 47 -3.89 -9.00 11.99
C GLU A 47 -3.27 -7.64 11.67
N ILE A 48 -2.66 -7.56 10.49
CA ILE A 48 -2.20 -6.30 9.92
C ILE A 48 -2.96 -6.11 8.62
N ASP A 49 -3.69 -5.00 8.49
CA ASP A 49 -4.46 -4.68 7.30
C ASP A 49 -3.91 -3.38 6.73
N ILE A 50 -3.21 -3.48 5.61
CA ILE A 50 -2.55 -2.32 5.04
C ILE A 50 -3.08 -2.07 3.64
N ARG A 51 -3.54 -0.85 3.41
CA ARG A 51 -4.17 -0.46 2.14
C ARG A 51 -3.32 0.52 1.34
N ASP A 52 -2.43 1.22 2.00
CA ASP A 52 -1.58 2.20 1.37
C ASP A 52 -0.14 1.92 1.78
N MET A 53 0.69 1.62 0.81
CA MET A 53 2.09 1.26 1.05
C MET A 53 3.03 2.46 1.05
N GLU A 54 2.50 3.65 1.10
CA GLU A 54 3.33 4.84 1.13
C GLU A 54 3.83 5.13 2.54
N ALA A 55 5.12 5.36 2.67
CA ALA A 55 5.72 5.68 3.97
C ALA A 55 5.10 6.95 4.53
N GLY A 56 4.83 6.95 5.83
CA GLY A 56 4.13 8.05 6.49
C GLY A 56 2.67 7.77 6.75
N THR A 57 2.13 6.68 6.21
CA THR A 57 0.73 6.31 6.39
C THR A 57 0.53 5.65 7.75
N GLU A 58 -0.62 5.92 8.36
CA GLU A 58 -1.03 5.21 9.57
C GLU A 58 -1.74 3.92 9.19
N VAL A 59 -1.40 2.85 9.88
CA VAL A 59 -1.94 1.52 9.61
C VAL A 59 -2.59 0.97 10.88
N ASP A 60 -3.78 0.41 10.73
CA ASP A 60 -4.46 -0.23 11.84
C ASP A 60 -3.95 -1.65 12.00
N VAL A 61 -3.47 -1.95 13.20
CA VAL A 61 -2.95 -3.26 13.54
C VAL A 61 -3.80 -3.82 14.67
N SER A 62 -4.37 -5.00 14.46
CA SER A 62 -5.26 -5.62 15.43
C SER A 62 -4.48 -6.52 16.38
N PHE A 63 -4.69 -6.31 17.66
CA PHE A 63 -4.15 -7.15 18.72
C PHE A 63 -5.34 -7.74 19.49
N THR A 64 -5.07 -8.73 20.31
CA THR A 64 -6.15 -9.36 21.10
C THR A 64 -6.84 -8.38 22.04
N ASP A 65 -6.18 -7.32 22.43
CA ASP A 65 -6.73 -6.31 23.33
C ASP A 65 -7.26 -5.07 22.61
N GLY A 66 -7.26 -5.07 21.29
CA GLY A 66 -7.80 -3.95 20.53
C GLY A 66 -6.95 -3.58 19.34
N VAL A 67 -7.35 -2.50 18.68
CA VAL A 67 -6.65 -2.01 17.48
C VAL A 67 -5.70 -0.89 17.89
N ARG A 68 -4.49 -0.93 17.33
CA ARG A 68 -3.49 0.10 17.54
C ARG A 68 -3.09 0.71 16.22
N LYS A 69 -2.90 2.02 16.20
CA LYS A 69 -2.40 2.68 15.01
C LYS A 69 -0.89 2.69 15.05
N MET A 70 -0.29 2.29 13.94
CA MET A 70 1.16 2.26 13.81
C MET A 70 1.54 3.02 12.55
N LEU A 71 2.71 3.60 12.55
CA LEU A 71 3.20 4.38 11.42
C LEU A 71 4.01 3.51 10.49
N LEU A 72 3.70 3.58 9.20
CA LEU A 72 4.50 2.91 8.17
C LEU A 72 5.74 3.77 7.93
N THR A 73 6.88 3.31 8.40
CA THR A 73 8.12 4.09 8.32
C THR A 73 8.99 3.69 7.14
N GLU A 74 8.83 2.48 6.64
CA GLU A 74 9.64 1.98 5.54
C GLU A 74 8.80 1.01 4.73
N SER A 75 8.87 1.12 3.41
CA SER A 75 8.10 0.25 2.52
C SER A 75 8.88 -0.03 1.25
N THR A 76 9.08 -1.31 0.96
CA THR A 76 9.70 -1.77 -0.27
C THR A 76 8.83 -2.88 -0.87
N ASP A 77 9.22 -3.39 -2.03
CA ASP A 77 8.50 -4.49 -2.66
C ASP A 77 8.57 -5.78 -1.83
N ASN A 78 9.59 -5.91 -0.99
CA ASN A 78 9.84 -7.15 -0.25
C ASN A 78 9.45 -7.07 1.21
N ASN A 79 9.43 -5.90 1.80
CA ASN A 79 9.09 -5.78 3.20
C ASN A 79 8.63 -4.38 3.56
N PHE A 80 7.99 -4.27 4.72
CA PHE A 80 7.64 -2.96 5.27
C PHE A 80 7.79 -2.98 6.78
N THR A 81 7.89 -1.79 7.36
CA THR A 81 8.10 -1.63 8.80
C THR A 81 7.03 -0.71 9.37
N LEU A 82 6.39 -1.17 10.44
CA LEU A 82 5.41 -0.41 11.20
C LEU A 82 5.99 -0.12 12.58
N THR A 83 5.84 1.11 13.04
CA THR A 83 6.35 1.49 14.35
C THR A 83 5.34 2.28 15.16
N ASN A 84 5.43 2.14 16.46
CA ASN A 84 4.79 3.05 17.39
C ASN A 84 5.76 3.26 18.56
N GLU A 85 5.30 3.84 19.65
CA GLU A 85 6.19 4.16 20.76
C GLU A 85 6.80 2.94 21.43
N GLN A 86 6.16 1.80 21.32
CA GLN A 86 6.56 0.60 22.05
C GLN A 86 7.04 -0.55 21.16
N LEU A 87 6.57 -0.60 19.91
CA LEU A 87 6.75 -1.77 19.06
C LEU A 87 7.30 -1.40 17.69
N ILE A 88 8.05 -2.33 17.15
CA ILE A 88 8.48 -2.30 15.75
C ILE A 88 8.03 -3.62 15.13
N LEU A 89 7.29 -3.55 14.04
CA LEU A 89 6.88 -4.71 13.27
C LEU A 89 7.55 -4.65 11.91
N ARG A 90 8.38 -5.63 11.63
CA ARG A 90 9.00 -5.74 10.30
C ARG A 90 8.37 -6.92 9.59
N VAL A 91 7.71 -6.65 8.48
CA VAL A 91 6.93 -7.65 7.76
C VAL A 91 7.65 -8.05 6.48
N ASP A 92 7.85 -9.35 6.31
CA ASP A 92 8.35 -9.91 5.06
C ASP A 92 7.15 -10.14 4.15
N ARG A 93 7.06 -9.38 3.07
CA ARG A 93 5.90 -9.42 2.18
C ARG A 93 5.82 -10.69 1.33
N ARG A 94 6.89 -11.46 1.28
CA ARG A 94 6.88 -12.70 0.52
C ARG A 94 6.42 -13.87 1.37
N SER A 95 6.98 -14.01 2.54
CA SER A 95 6.68 -15.15 3.41
C SER A 95 5.53 -14.90 4.37
N GLY A 96 5.24 -13.64 4.65
CA GLY A 96 4.26 -13.30 5.66
C GLY A 96 4.80 -13.29 7.08
N THR A 97 6.09 -13.52 7.25
CA THR A 97 6.68 -13.52 8.58
C THR A 97 6.80 -12.11 9.13
N VAL A 98 6.42 -11.94 10.37
CA VAL A 98 6.50 -10.66 11.06
C VAL A 98 7.48 -10.76 12.20
N ARG A 99 8.47 -9.87 12.24
CA ARG A 99 9.35 -9.75 13.39
C ARG A 99 8.82 -8.63 14.27
N LEU A 100 8.36 -9.01 15.44
CA LEU A 100 7.87 -8.06 16.42
C LEU A 100 9.00 -7.78 17.42
N THR A 101 9.38 -6.52 17.53
CA THR A 101 10.44 -6.10 18.45
C THR A 101 9.86 -5.19 19.52
N ARG A 102 10.17 -5.51 20.75
CA ARG A 102 9.80 -4.68 21.90
C ARG A 102 11.06 -4.49 22.75
N GLY A 103 11.58 -3.27 22.73
CA GLY A 103 12.83 -2.98 23.41
C GLY A 103 13.98 -3.79 22.83
N SER A 104 14.66 -4.58 23.63
CA SER A 104 15.77 -5.40 23.18
C SER A 104 15.36 -6.81 22.80
N ARG A 105 14.05 -7.13 22.86
CA ARG A 105 13.56 -8.48 22.58
C ARG A 105 12.79 -8.51 21.27
N TYR A 106 12.83 -9.64 20.60
CA TYR A 106 12.04 -9.81 19.39
C TYR A 106 11.47 -11.21 19.30
N LEU A 107 10.42 -11.35 18.51
CA LEU A 107 9.77 -12.62 18.23
C LEU A 107 9.39 -12.64 16.76
N ASN A 108 9.61 -13.80 16.12
CA ASN A 108 9.15 -14.00 14.74
C ASN A 108 7.81 -14.69 14.78
N ILE A 109 6.84 -14.12 14.06
CA ILE A 109 5.46 -14.59 14.04
C ILE A 109 5.12 -14.97 12.60
N SER A 110 4.55 -16.14 12.40
CA SER A 110 4.09 -16.56 11.08
C SER A 110 2.69 -16.03 10.84
N CYS A 111 2.53 -15.32 9.73
CA CYS A 111 1.23 -14.79 9.33
C CYS A 111 0.93 -15.24 7.91
N SER A 112 -0.35 -15.36 7.60
CA SER A 112 -0.82 -15.71 6.25
C SER A 112 -1.17 -14.43 5.53
N LYS A 113 -0.61 -14.26 4.35
CA LYS A 113 -0.83 -13.06 3.55
C LYS A 113 -1.95 -13.28 2.55
N SER A 114 -2.84 -12.31 2.44
CA SER A 114 -3.85 -12.25 1.39
C SER A 114 -3.73 -10.91 0.69
N GLU A 115 -3.90 -10.91 -0.62
CA GLU A 115 -3.90 -9.69 -1.40
C GLU A 115 -5.25 -9.50 -2.05
N PHE A 116 -5.75 -8.27 -1.98
CA PHE A 116 -7.01 -7.89 -2.62
C PHE A 116 -6.77 -6.75 -3.58
N ARG A 117 -7.34 -6.85 -4.76
CA ARG A 117 -7.27 -5.78 -5.76
C ARG A 117 -8.67 -5.33 -6.08
N MET A 118 -8.82 -4.04 -6.17
CA MET A 118 -10.11 -3.48 -6.55
C MET A 118 -10.08 -2.87 -7.93
#